data_8fe1ba3b184d94fb9696231c395fdbf0
#
_entry.id   8fe1ba3b184d94fb9696231c395fdbf0
#
_cell.length_a   1.000
_cell.length_b   1.000
_cell.length_c   1.000
_cell.angle_alpha   90.00
_cell.angle_beta   90.00
_cell.angle_gamma   90.00
#
_symmetry.space_group_name_H-M   'P 1'
#
loop_
_entity.id
_entity.type
_entity.pdbx_description
1 polymer ?
#
loop_
_entity_poly.entity_id
_entity_poly.type
_entity_poly.pdbx_seq_one_letter_code
_entity_poly.pdbx_strand_id
1 'polypeptide(L)'
;GFLLTATKNWVQVRGWHGLPLIGLVAAWLFERVGMAFGAGWPPLLFRLSNLLFLAAIVAMLLWTLLRHRRQDSFADNPFFYVVLPAFVAAKLLVLDEAHFHAGVTMAIGLYRMAFLVMLERTLTQFMKGLFQVELLRDRRLDGAIKLLGLALVFQAWLPVPLAAVLLGLLALLLAVRFVGWRPGLGFTRIDLAVMFLGYLAILAQLLVEAAGLLAAPAWVGSVSVHLFTFGVMGLIIPAMFVRISK
;
A
#
# COMPACT_ATOMS: atom_id res chain seq x y z
N GLY A 1 2.07 -8.09 8.62
CA GLY A 1 1.58 -7.92 9.99
C GLY A 1 0.31 -7.08 10.05
N PHE A 2 0.38 -5.79 9.69
CA PHE A 2 -0.73 -4.84 9.84
C PHE A 2 -2.06 -5.32 9.21
N LEU A 3 -2.06 -5.75 7.95
CA LEU A 3 -3.29 -6.23 7.29
C LEU A 3 -3.91 -7.44 7.99
N LEU A 4 -3.13 -8.38 8.50
CA LEU A 4 -3.67 -9.52 9.26
C LEU A 4 -4.41 -9.07 10.53
N THR A 5 -3.88 -8.05 11.21
CA THR A 5 -4.52 -7.49 12.40
C THR A 5 -5.74 -6.64 12.05
N ALA A 6 -5.67 -5.85 10.99
CA ALA A 6 -6.78 -5.01 10.54
C ALA A 6 -7.96 -5.85 10.02
N THR A 7 -7.69 -6.87 9.21
CA THR A 7 -8.71 -7.72 8.59
C THR A 7 -9.61 -8.41 9.62
N LYS A 8 -9.03 -8.92 10.74
CA LYS A 8 -9.84 -9.52 11.81
C LYS A 8 -10.88 -8.55 12.38
N ASN A 9 -10.50 -7.27 12.51
CA ASN A 9 -11.40 -6.23 13.04
C ASN A 9 -12.45 -5.82 11.98
N TRP A 10 -12.12 -5.87 10.69
CA TRP A 10 -13.07 -5.53 9.63
C TRP A 10 -14.20 -6.54 9.50
N VAL A 11 -13.89 -7.83 9.69
CA VAL A 11 -14.87 -8.92 9.60
C VAL A 11 -15.28 -9.47 10.97
N GLN A 12 -14.92 -8.80 12.07
CA GLN A 12 -15.31 -9.11 13.45
C GLN A 12 -15.03 -10.57 13.86
N VAL A 13 -13.84 -11.08 13.50
CA VAL A 13 -13.45 -12.46 13.82
C VAL A 13 -12.19 -12.51 14.66
N ARG A 14 -11.97 -13.64 15.33
CA ARG A 14 -10.71 -13.90 16.01
C ARG A 14 -9.57 -13.98 15.00
N GLY A 15 -8.48 -13.25 15.27
CA GLY A 15 -7.29 -13.26 14.39
C GLY A 15 -6.61 -14.63 14.37
N TRP A 16 -5.82 -14.85 13.33
CA TRP A 16 -4.97 -16.04 13.22
C TRP A 16 -4.01 -16.15 14.40
N HIS A 17 -3.85 -17.35 14.95
CA HIS A 17 -3.01 -17.63 16.13
C HIS A 17 -2.47 -19.06 16.10
N GLY A 18 -1.49 -19.36 16.94
CA GLY A 18 -0.89 -20.69 17.03
C GLY A 18 -0.14 -21.12 15.78
N LEU A 19 -0.32 -22.38 15.36
CA LEU A 19 0.43 -23.00 14.26
C LEU A 19 0.41 -22.21 12.93
N PRO A 20 -0.70 -21.62 12.47
CA PRO A 20 -0.68 -20.81 11.24
C PRO A 20 0.26 -19.60 11.30
N LEU A 21 0.36 -18.93 12.46
CA LEU A 21 1.33 -17.82 12.62
C LEU A 21 2.77 -18.34 12.70
N ILE A 22 3.01 -19.47 13.36
CA ILE A 22 4.34 -20.10 13.41
C ILE A 22 4.77 -20.47 11.99
N GLY A 23 3.90 -21.09 11.20
CA GLY A 23 4.15 -21.40 9.79
C GLY A 23 4.46 -20.17 8.95
N LEU A 24 3.74 -19.05 9.19
CA LEU A 24 3.99 -17.79 8.50
C LEU A 24 5.35 -17.19 8.88
N VAL A 25 5.75 -17.26 10.15
CA VAL A 25 7.08 -16.82 10.61
C VAL A 25 8.17 -17.69 10.00
N ALA A 26 7.98 -19.01 9.96
CA ALA A 26 8.92 -19.92 9.32
C ALA A 26 9.08 -19.63 7.81
N ALA A 27 7.98 -19.37 7.11
CA ALA A 27 8.00 -18.96 5.71
C ALA A 27 8.74 -17.63 5.50
N TRP A 28 8.55 -16.66 6.41
CA TRP A 28 9.27 -15.39 6.39
C TRP A 28 10.78 -15.59 6.62
N LEU A 29 11.18 -16.42 7.60
CA LEU A 29 12.58 -16.74 7.82
C LEU A 29 13.19 -17.42 6.60
N PHE A 30 12.47 -18.36 5.99
CA PHE A 30 12.91 -19.04 4.77
C PHE A 30 13.13 -18.05 3.61
N GLU A 31 12.24 -17.07 3.45
CA GLU A 31 12.42 -15.98 2.49
C GLU A 31 13.69 -15.17 2.79
N ARG A 32 13.92 -14.78 4.06
CA ARG A 32 15.12 -14.02 4.43
C ARG A 32 16.40 -14.79 4.16
N VAL A 33 16.44 -16.07 4.51
CA VAL A 33 17.58 -16.96 4.22
C VAL A 33 17.79 -17.11 2.70
N GLY A 34 16.72 -17.32 1.94
CA GLY A 34 16.78 -17.40 0.48
C GLY A 34 17.31 -16.12 -0.18
N MET A 35 16.89 -14.95 0.31
CA MET A 35 17.40 -13.67 -0.19
C MET A 35 18.87 -13.43 0.16
N ALA A 36 19.33 -13.87 1.34
CA ALA A 36 20.69 -13.65 1.80
C ALA A 36 21.71 -14.66 1.20
N PHE A 37 21.29 -15.91 1.02
CA PHE A 37 22.19 -17.02 0.69
C PHE A 37 21.75 -17.83 -0.53
N GLY A 38 20.62 -17.49 -1.14
CA GLY A 38 20.00 -18.28 -2.20
C GLY A 38 20.61 -18.11 -3.60
N ALA A 39 21.64 -17.28 -3.79
CA ALA A 39 22.25 -17.05 -5.11
C ALA A 39 22.77 -18.32 -5.78
N GLY A 40 23.21 -19.30 -4.99
CA GLY A 40 23.68 -20.61 -5.46
C GLY A 40 22.63 -21.73 -5.39
N TRP A 41 21.39 -21.42 -5.04
CA TRP A 41 20.34 -22.42 -4.92
C TRP A 41 19.76 -22.83 -6.28
N PRO A 42 19.20 -24.06 -6.39
CA PRO A 42 18.41 -24.41 -7.56
C PRO A 42 17.31 -23.36 -7.79
N PRO A 43 17.05 -22.95 -9.06
CA PRO A 43 16.12 -21.85 -9.37
C PRO A 43 14.72 -22.03 -8.78
N LEU A 44 14.22 -23.27 -8.73
CA LEU A 44 12.93 -23.57 -8.12
C LEU A 44 12.94 -23.30 -6.61
N LEU A 45 13.98 -23.71 -5.88
CA LEU A 45 14.09 -23.51 -4.44
C LEU A 45 14.20 -22.03 -4.11
N PHE A 46 14.99 -21.27 -4.88
CA PHE A 46 15.08 -19.83 -4.74
C PHE A 46 13.74 -19.13 -4.96
N ARG A 47 13.00 -19.48 -6.03
CA ARG A 47 11.67 -18.93 -6.29
C ARG A 47 10.67 -19.28 -5.18
N LEU A 48 10.66 -20.52 -4.72
CA LEU A 48 9.79 -20.97 -3.62
C LEU A 48 10.09 -20.21 -2.32
N SER A 49 11.35 -20.03 -1.94
CA SER A 49 11.71 -19.28 -0.74
C SER A 49 11.19 -17.84 -0.81
N ASN A 50 11.31 -17.21 -1.96
CA ASN A 50 10.87 -15.82 -2.16
C ASN A 50 9.35 -15.62 -2.26
N LEU A 51 8.59 -16.65 -2.66
CA LEU A 51 7.15 -16.54 -2.88
C LEU A 51 6.32 -17.05 -1.71
N LEU A 52 6.81 -18.03 -0.97
CA LEU A 52 6.02 -18.78 0.02
C LEU A 52 5.38 -17.86 1.08
N PHE A 53 6.16 -16.96 1.66
CA PHE A 53 5.65 -16.05 2.70
C PHE A 53 4.55 -15.13 2.16
N LEU A 54 4.78 -14.50 1.01
CA LEU A 54 3.80 -13.58 0.42
C LEU A 54 2.54 -14.32 -0.04
N ALA A 55 2.69 -15.49 -0.67
CA ALA A 55 1.55 -16.31 -1.09
C ALA A 55 0.74 -16.80 0.11
N ALA A 56 1.40 -17.24 1.18
CA ALA A 56 0.72 -17.67 2.41
C ALA A 56 -0.07 -16.53 3.06
N ILE A 57 0.53 -15.33 3.21
CA ILE A 57 -0.17 -14.20 3.82
C ILE A 57 -1.35 -13.72 2.95
N VAL A 58 -1.19 -13.73 1.63
CA VAL A 58 -2.27 -13.38 0.69
C VAL A 58 -3.40 -14.41 0.78
N ALA A 59 -3.08 -15.72 0.79
CA ALA A 59 -4.08 -16.77 0.94
C ALA A 59 -4.85 -16.66 2.27
N MET A 60 -4.16 -16.42 3.38
CA MET A 60 -4.78 -16.23 4.71
C MET A 60 -5.72 -15.00 4.73
N LEU A 61 -5.31 -13.89 4.13
CA LEU A 61 -6.12 -12.68 4.05
C LEU A 61 -7.36 -12.88 3.16
N LEU A 62 -7.17 -13.44 1.98
CA LEU A 62 -8.28 -13.73 1.05
C LEU A 62 -9.27 -14.72 1.67
N TRP A 63 -8.77 -15.79 2.30
CA TRP A 63 -9.62 -16.75 3.01
C TRP A 63 -10.48 -16.06 4.06
N THR A 64 -9.86 -15.21 4.89
CA THR A 64 -10.56 -14.48 5.96
C THR A 64 -11.65 -13.57 5.40
N LEU A 65 -11.33 -12.76 4.37
CA LEU A 65 -12.27 -11.84 3.74
C LEU A 65 -13.41 -12.57 3.03
N LEU A 66 -13.12 -13.63 2.27
CA LEU A 66 -14.13 -14.39 1.52
C LEU A 66 -15.06 -15.18 2.45
N ARG A 67 -14.49 -15.83 3.47
CA ARG A 67 -15.25 -16.64 4.43
C ARG A 67 -16.24 -15.81 5.24
N HIS A 68 -15.83 -14.59 5.60
CA HIS A 68 -16.60 -13.71 6.48
C HIS A 68 -17.16 -12.47 5.77
N ARG A 69 -17.29 -12.52 4.43
CA ARG A 69 -17.77 -11.39 3.60
C ARG A 69 -19.11 -10.80 4.04
N ARG A 70 -19.96 -11.59 4.69
CA ARG A 70 -21.30 -11.14 5.18
C ARG A 70 -21.21 -10.30 6.45
N GLN A 71 -20.10 -10.38 7.18
CA GLN A 71 -19.85 -9.65 8.43
C GLN A 71 -18.93 -8.45 8.20
N ASP A 72 -18.61 -8.17 6.92
CA ASP A 72 -17.67 -7.12 6.56
C ASP A 72 -18.24 -5.74 6.83
N SER A 73 -17.49 -4.95 7.60
CA SER A 73 -17.86 -3.59 8.00
C SER A 73 -17.59 -2.55 6.90
N PHE A 74 -16.89 -2.92 5.82
CA PHE A 74 -16.46 -2.00 4.77
C PHE A 74 -16.87 -2.48 3.39
N ALA A 75 -17.73 -1.70 2.71
CA ALA A 75 -18.23 -2.00 1.38
C ALA A 75 -17.12 -2.04 0.29
N ASP A 76 -15.97 -1.46 0.55
CA ASP A 76 -14.83 -1.37 -0.38
C ASP A 76 -13.76 -2.47 -0.15
N ASN A 77 -13.96 -3.39 0.79
CA ASN A 77 -13.05 -4.53 0.99
C ASN A 77 -12.92 -5.49 -0.22
N PRO A 78 -13.90 -5.63 -1.13
CA PRO A 78 -13.72 -6.37 -2.39
C PRO A 78 -12.52 -5.90 -3.23
N PHE A 79 -12.09 -4.65 -3.06
CA PHE A 79 -10.86 -4.13 -3.66
C PHE A 79 -9.62 -5.00 -3.33
N PHE A 80 -9.54 -5.54 -2.11
CA PHE A 80 -8.45 -6.42 -1.71
C PHE A 80 -8.43 -7.77 -2.44
N TYR A 81 -9.55 -8.21 -3.03
CA TYR A 81 -9.56 -9.44 -3.84
C TYR A 81 -8.73 -9.31 -5.13
N VAL A 82 -8.54 -8.09 -5.61
CA VAL A 82 -7.67 -7.79 -6.76
C VAL A 82 -6.26 -7.44 -6.30
N VAL A 83 -6.13 -6.57 -5.31
CA VAL A 83 -4.84 -6.03 -4.85
C VAL A 83 -3.95 -7.11 -4.22
N LEU A 84 -4.52 -8.01 -3.42
CA LEU A 84 -3.73 -9.04 -2.74
C LEU A 84 -3.08 -10.05 -3.73
N PRO A 85 -3.78 -10.64 -4.71
CA PRO A 85 -3.12 -11.48 -5.72
C PRO A 85 -2.13 -10.69 -6.58
N ALA A 86 -2.42 -9.42 -6.86
CA ALA A 86 -1.53 -8.56 -7.64
C ALA A 86 -0.16 -8.35 -6.96
N PHE A 87 -0.07 -8.40 -5.61
CA PHE A 87 1.23 -8.40 -4.90
C PHE A 87 2.06 -9.64 -5.23
N VAL A 88 1.42 -10.81 -5.37
CA VAL A 88 2.13 -12.04 -5.77
C VAL A 88 2.61 -11.92 -7.21
N ALA A 89 1.77 -11.40 -8.12
CA ALA A 89 2.15 -11.15 -9.49
C ALA A 89 3.33 -10.14 -9.59
N ALA A 90 3.30 -9.04 -8.85
CA ALA A 90 4.40 -8.08 -8.79
C ALA A 90 5.71 -8.75 -8.30
N LYS A 91 5.63 -9.62 -7.28
CA LYS A 91 6.80 -10.35 -6.78
C LYS A 91 7.36 -11.32 -7.83
N LEU A 92 6.50 -11.99 -8.60
CA LEU A 92 6.93 -12.85 -9.71
C LEU A 92 7.68 -12.06 -10.78
N LEU A 93 7.17 -10.87 -11.15
CA LEU A 93 7.83 -9.99 -12.10
C LEU A 93 9.17 -9.47 -11.57
N VAL A 94 9.27 -9.15 -10.27
CA VAL A 94 10.55 -8.75 -9.64
C VAL A 94 11.60 -9.87 -9.66
N LEU A 95 11.17 -11.13 -9.64
CA LEU A 95 12.08 -12.29 -9.70
C LEU A 95 12.49 -12.65 -11.15
N ASP A 96 11.96 -11.98 -12.14
CA ASP A 96 12.30 -12.13 -13.54
C ASP A 96 13.08 -10.89 -14.02
N GLU A 97 14.34 -11.09 -14.45
CA GLU A 97 15.22 -10.01 -14.89
C GLU A 97 14.61 -9.17 -16.02
N ALA A 98 13.91 -9.82 -16.97
CA ALA A 98 13.28 -9.12 -18.10
C ALA A 98 12.13 -8.18 -17.65
N HIS A 99 11.47 -8.49 -16.54
CA HIS A 99 10.30 -7.74 -16.05
C HIS A 99 10.54 -7.05 -14.72
N PHE A 100 11.78 -7.00 -14.23
CA PHE A 100 12.13 -6.45 -12.92
C PHE A 100 11.56 -5.04 -12.68
N HIS A 101 11.79 -4.11 -13.64
CA HIS A 101 11.29 -2.74 -13.53
C HIS A 101 9.76 -2.66 -13.49
N ALA A 102 9.08 -3.46 -14.31
CA ALA A 102 7.62 -3.52 -14.29
C ALA A 102 7.11 -4.06 -12.94
N GLY A 103 7.78 -5.07 -12.39
CA GLY A 103 7.46 -5.63 -11.08
C GLY A 103 7.64 -4.62 -9.95
N VAL A 104 8.73 -3.85 -9.95
CA VAL A 104 9.00 -2.79 -8.96
C VAL A 104 7.93 -1.69 -9.06
N THR A 105 7.65 -1.20 -10.27
CA THR A 105 6.62 -0.17 -10.51
C THR A 105 5.24 -0.64 -10.04
N MET A 106 4.87 -1.87 -10.37
CA MET A 106 3.63 -2.49 -9.91
C MET A 106 3.58 -2.61 -8.39
N ALA A 107 4.66 -3.03 -7.74
CA ALA A 107 4.73 -3.14 -6.29
C ALA A 107 4.54 -1.77 -5.61
N ILE A 108 5.21 -0.72 -6.08
CA ILE A 108 5.05 0.65 -5.58
C ILE A 108 3.60 1.11 -5.74
N GLY A 109 2.99 0.89 -6.91
CA GLY A 109 1.58 1.19 -7.17
C GLY A 109 0.63 0.50 -6.20
N LEU A 110 0.84 -0.80 -5.94
CA LEU A 110 0.04 -1.60 -4.99
C LEU A 110 0.19 -1.10 -3.55
N TYR A 111 1.41 -0.82 -3.10
CA TYR A 111 1.63 -0.24 -1.77
C TYR A 111 1.02 1.15 -1.65
N ARG A 112 1.17 2.00 -2.66
CA ARG A 112 0.51 3.32 -2.72
C ARG A 112 -0.99 3.19 -2.54
N MET A 113 -1.62 2.27 -3.26
CA MET A 113 -3.05 1.99 -3.11
C MET A 113 -3.42 1.49 -1.72
N ALA A 114 -2.65 0.57 -1.16
CA ALA A 114 -2.87 0.07 0.20
C ALA A 114 -2.81 1.21 1.23
N PHE A 115 -1.82 2.10 1.12
CA PHE A 115 -1.71 3.27 2.01
C PHE A 115 -2.86 4.27 1.81
N LEU A 116 -3.28 4.54 0.57
CA LEU A 116 -4.39 5.45 0.31
C LEU A 116 -5.71 4.98 0.92
N VAL A 117 -6.02 3.68 0.79
CA VAL A 117 -7.20 3.07 1.41
C VAL A 117 -7.09 3.07 2.93
N MET A 118 -5.90 2.75 3.46
CA MET A 118 -5.65 2.76 4.90
C MET A 118 -5.77 4.15 5.51
N LEU A 119 -5.17 5.16 4.89
CA LEU A 119 -5.25 6.54 5.35
C LEU A 119 -6.66 7.09 5.29
N GLU A 120 -7.44 6.77 4.24
CA GLU A 120 -8.84 7.15 4.15
C GLU A 120 -9.64 6.65 5.35
N ARG A 121 -9.40 5.41 5.79
CA ARG A 121 -10.11 4.83 6.93
C ARG A 121 -9.59 5.34 8.28
N THR A 122 -8.27 5.34 8.45
CA THR A 122 -7.65 5.63 9.75
C THR A 122 -7.68 7.12 10.09
N LEU A 123 -7.34 8.02 9.13
CA LEU A 123 -7.37 9.45 9.39
C LEU A 123 -8.79 9.94 9.69
N THR A 124 -9.81 9.47 8.95
CA THR A 124 -11.20 9.86 9.23
C THR A 124 -11.65 9.41 10.62
N GLN A 125 -11.30 8.18 11.03
CA GLN A 125 -11.62 7.69 12.37
C GLN A 125 -10.87 8.46 13.47
N PHE A 126 -9.59 8.77 13.25
CA PHE A 126 -8.79 9.49 14.25
C PHE A 126 -9.23 10.94 14.40
N MET A 127 -9.54 11.62 13.31
CA MET A 127 -10.06 12.99 13.34
C MET A 127 -11.41 13.04 14.06
N LYS A 128 -12.31 12.10 13.77
CA LYS A 128 -13.58 12.00 14.48
C LYS A 128 -13.38 11.73 15.98
N GLY A 129 -12.52 10.79 16.35
CA GLY A 129 -12.29 10.42 17.75
C GLY A 129 -11.60 11.51 18.58
N LEU A 130 -10.70 12.30 17.98
CA LEU A 130 -9.91 13.29 18.71
C LEU A 130 -10.53 14.69 18.71
N PHE A 131 -11.09 15.11 17.60
CA PHE A 131 -11.57 16.48 17.41
C PHE A 131 -13.11 16.56 17.30
N GLN A 132 -13.81 15.42 17.37
CA GLN A 132 -15.26 15.33 17.18
C GLN A 132 -15.72 15.91 15.82
N VAL A 133 -14.81 15.89 14.81
CA VAL A 133 -15.06 16.42 13.48
C VAL A 133 -15.31 15.25 12.53
N GLU A 134 -16.44 15.27 11.88
CA GLU A 134 -16.69 14.39 10.72
C GLU A 134 -16.04 15.00 9.47
N LEU A 135 -15.05 14.30 8.93
CA LEU A 135 -14.45 14.67 7.66
C LEU A 135 -15.42 14.35 6.52
N LEU A 136 -15.54 15.26 5.60
CA LEU A 136 -16.36 15.05 4.41
C LEU A 136 -15.80 13.86 3.62
N ARG A 137 -16.62 12.81 3.47
CA ARG A 137 -16.32 11.67 2.60
C ARG A 137 -17.13 11.83 1.33
N ASP A 138 -16.44 12.21 0.26
CA ASP A 138 -17.05 12.26 -1.07
C ASP A 138 -16.84 10.91 -1.77
N ARG A 139 -17.92 10.14 -1.89
CA ARG A 139 -17.90 8.82 -2.53
C ARG A 139 -17.39 8.85 -3.98
N ARG A 140 -17.64 9.95 -4.71
CA ARG A 140 -17.18 10.09 -6.10
C ARG A 140 -15.68 10.34 -6.14
N LEU A 141 -15.18 11.24 -5.30
CA LEU A 141 -13.75 11.54 -5.18
C LEU A 141 -12.97 10.30 -4.72
N ASP A 142 -13.42 9.62 -3.66
CA ASP A 142 -12.79 8.41 -3.14
C ASP A 142 -12.80 7.27 -4.17
N GLY A 143 -13.90 7.12 -4.92
CA GLY A 143 -14.02 6.17 -6.02
C GLY A 143 -13.06 6.47 -7.17
N ALA A 144 -12.95 7.74 -7.59
CA ALA A 144 -12.03 8.17 -8.64
C ALA A 144 -10.56 7.93 -8.24
N ILE A 145 -10.19 8.26 -7.00
CA ILE A 145 -8.85 7.99 -6.46
C ILE A 145 -8.53 6.49 -6.50
N LYS A 146 -9.46 5.63 -6.07
CA LYS A 146 -9.28 4.18 -6.08
C LYS A 146 -9.14 3.62 -7.49
N LEU A 147 -9.98 4.09 -8.42
CA LEU A 147 -9.94 3.64 -9.82
C LEU A 147 -8.65 4.07 -10.52
N LEU A 148 -8.26 5.35 -10.40
CA LEU A 148 -7.00 5.85 -10.96
C LEU A 148 -5.78 5.18 -10.34
N GLY A 149 -5.78 5.03 -9.03
CA GLY A 149 -4.70 4.33 -8.35
C GLY A 149 -4.58 2.87 -8.80
N LEU A 150 -5.69 2.17 -9.03
CA LEU A 150 -5.69 0.80 -9.56
C LEU A 150 -5.17 0.77 -11.00
N ALA A 151 -5.57 1.72 -11.86
CA ALA A 151 -5.04 1.82 -13.21
C ALA A 151 -3.52 2.03 -13.21
N LEU A 152 -3.01 2.87 -12.30
CA LEU A 152 -1.59 3.15 -12.13
C LEU A 152 -0.78 1.98 -11.51
N VAL A 153 -1.42 0.94 -10.96
CA VAL A 153 -0.71 -0.32 -10.64
C VAL A 153 -0.12 -0.95 -11.89
N PHE A 154 -0.78 -0.76 -13.03
CA PHE A 154 -0.35 -1.28 -14.34
C PHE A 154 0.39 -0.24 -15.18
N GLN A 155 0.94 0.80 -14.54
CA GLN A 155 1.62 1.93 -15.19
C GLN A 155 2.73 1.48 -16.16
N ALA A 156 3.48 0.42 -15.84
CA ALA A 156 4.58 -0.07 -16.69
C ALA A 156 4.12 -0.51 -18.10
N TRP A 157 2.84 -0.78 -18.29
CA TRP A 157 2.26 -1.17 -19.60
C TRP A 157 1.46 -0.05 -20.26
N LEU A 158 1.36 1.13 -19.62
CA LEU A 158 0.68 2.28 -20.20
C LEU A 158 1.64 3.08 -21.08
N PRO A 159 1.13 3.74 -22.14
CA PRO A 159 1.91 4.74 -22.87
C PRO A 159 2.40 5.85 -21.91
N VAL A 160 3.66 6.23 -22.03
CA VAL A 160 4.32 7.20 -21.14
C VAL A 160 3.52 8.49 -20.94
N PRO A 161 2.98 9.16 -21.99
CA PRO A 161 2.18 10.38 -21.79
C PRO A 161 0.91 10.11 -20.98
N LEU A 162 0.24 8.97 -21.22
CA LEU A 162 -0.96 8.60 -20.49
C LEU A 162 -0.65 8.34 -19.01
N ALA A 163 0.42 7.59 -18.73
CA ALA A 163 0.85 7.33 -17.34
C ALA A 163 1.14 8.66 -16.61
N ALA A 164 1.87 9.59 -17.23
CA ALA A 164 2.18 10.88 -16.63
C ALA A 164 0.92 11.72 -16.35
N VAL A 165 -0.04 11.75 -17.27
CA VAL A 165 -1.33 12.45 -17.07
C VAL A 165 -2.12 11.81 -15.91
N LEU A 166 -2.19 10.48 -15.85
CA LEU A 166 -2.92 9.79 -14.78
C LEU A 166 -2.24 10.00 -13.41
N LEU A 167 -0.91 10.04 -13.34
CA LEU A 167 -0.17 10.38 -12.12
C LEU A 167 -0.48 11.80 -11.65
N GLY A 168 -0.44 12.78 -12.56
CA GLY A 168 -0.79 14.16 -12.27
C GLY A 168 -2.24 14.32 -11.83
N LEU A 169 -3.18 13.64 -12.50
CA LEU A 169 -4.59 13.65 -12.13
C LEU A 169 -4.82 13.04 -10.73
N LEU A 170 -4.18 11.91 -10.43
CA LEU A 170 -4.25 11.32 -9.10
C LEU A 170 -3.68 12.28 -8.05
N ALA A 171 -2.54 12.92 -8.30
CA ALA A 171 -1.96 13.91 -7.40
C ALA A 171 -2.92 15.07 -7.15
N LEU A 172 -3.60 15.57 -8.18
CA LEU A 172 -4.62 16.64 -8.06
C LEU A 172 -5.80 16.20 -7.18
N LEU A 173 -6.35 15.01 -7.43
CA LEU A 173 -7.47 14.49 -6.61
C LEU A 173 -7.05 14.28 -5.15
N LEU A 174 -5.81 13.83 -4.91
CA LEU A 174 -5.26 13.72 -3.56
C LEU A 174 -5.09 15.09 -2.89
N ALA A 175 -4.68 16.12 -3.62
CA ALA A 175 -4.59 17.49 -3.10
C ALA A 175 -5.97 18.04 -2.70
N VAL A 176 -6.98 17.82 -3.55
CA VAL A 176 -8.39 18.20 -3.24
C VAL A 176 -8.86 17.49 -1.96
N ARG A 177 -8.64 16.17 -1.86
CA ARG A 177 -8.99 15.40 -0.66
C ARG A 177 -8.23 15.87 0.58
N PHE A 178 -6.94 16.19 0.46
CA PHE A 178 -6.12 16.71 1.55
C PHE A 178 -6.70 17.99 2.15
N VAL A 179 -7.09 18.95 1.32
CA VAL A 179 -7.72 20.21 1.78
C VAL A 179 -9.04 19.91 2.51
N GLY A 180 -9.86 19.00 1.95
CA GLY A 180 -11.13 18.57 2.56
C GLY A 180 -10.97 17.86 3.92
N TRP A 181 -9.79 17.33 4.21
CA TRP A 181 -9.49 16.64 5.48
C TRP A 181 -9.02 17.58 6.61
N ARG A 182 -9.13 18.90 6.45
CA ARG A 182 -8.81 19.92 7.46
C ARG A 182 -7.42 19.70 8.10
N PRO A 183 -6.35 19.67 7.31
CA PRO A 183 -5.00 19.33 7.80
C PRO A 183 -4.53 20.27 8.91
N GLY A 184 -5.00 21.53 8.96
CA GLY A 184 -4.68 22.47 10.03
C GLY A 184 -5.00 21.93 11.43
N LEU A 185 -6.11 21.20 11.59
CA LEU A 185 -6.41 20.53 12.87
C LEU A 185 -5.49 19.33 13.10
N GLY A 186 -5.17 18.56 12.06
CA GLY A 186 -4.28 17.41 12.17
C GLY A 186 -2.87 17.79 12.58
N PHE A 187 -2.35 18.91 12.10
CA PHE A 187 -1.01 19.41 12.44
C PHE A 187 -0.86 19.93 13.88
N THR A 188 -1.96 20.10 14.62
CA THR A 188 -1.88 20.44 16.05
C THR A 188 -1.42 19.25 16.91
N ARG A 189 -1.43 18.03 16.37
CA ARG A 189 -1.00 16.81 17.07
C ARG A 189 0.05 16.07 16.24
N ILE A 190 1.19 15.77 16.87
CA ILE A 190 2.33 15.14 16.19
C ILE A 190 2.00 13.76 15.59
N ASP A 191 1.18 12.95 16.29
CA ASP A 191 0.76 11.62 15.82
C ASP A 191 -0.06 11.68 14.52
N LEU A 192 -0.88 12.70 14.34
CA LEU A 192 -1.61 12.94 13.11
C LEU A 192 -0.78 13.73 12.08
N ALA A 193 0.00 14.70 12.51
CA ALA A 193 0.87 15.48 11.64
C ALA A 193 1.80 14.58 10.80
N VAL A 194 2.41 13.57 11.43
CA VAL A 194 3.27 12.60 10.73
C VAL A 194 2.47 11.80 9.67
N MET A 195 1.21 11.44 9.94
CA MET A 195 0.36 10.77 8.94
C MET A 195 0.00 11.69 7.78
N PHE A 196 -0.29 12.97 8.04
CA PHE A 196 -0.53 13.98 7.01
C PHE A 196 0.73 14.26 6.18
N LEU A 197 1.92 14.28 6.80
CA LEU A 197 3.20 14.39 6.09
C LEU A 197 3.42 13.17 5.19
N GLY A 198 3.13 11.97 5.66
CA GLY A 198 3.19 10.77 4.83
C GLY A 198 2.21 10.81 3.66
N TYR A 199 1.02 11.40 3.86
CA TYR A 199 0.07 11.64 2.77
C TYR A 199 0.62 12.63 1.72
N LEU A 200 1.22 13.74 2.16
CA LEU A 200 1.88 14.70 1.27
C LEU A 200 3.09 14.06 0.54
N ALA A 201 3.80 13.13 1.18
CA ALA A 201 4.85 12.38 0.53
C ALA A 201 4.35 11.49 -0.61
N ILE A 202 3.13 10.92 -0.50
CA ILE A 202 2.49 10.20 -1.64
C ILE A 202 2.24 11.18 -2.79
N LEU A 203 1.71 12.36 -2.51
CA LEU A 203 1.43 13.38 -3.53
C LEU A 203 2.73 13.83 -4.21
N ALA A 204 3.77 14.16 -3.42
CA ALA A 204 5.08 14.53 -3.94
C ALA A 204 5.70 13.41 -4.80
N GLN A 205 5.58 12.15 -4.37
CA GLN A 205 6.08 11.00 -5.11
C GLN A 205 5.39 10.87 -6.49
N LEU A 206 4.07 11.07 -6.56
CA LEU A 206 3.33 11.04 -7.84
C LEU A 206 3.82 12.14 -8.79
N LEU A 207 4.06 13.35 -8.29
CA LEU A 207 4.57 14.46 -9.11
C LEU A 207 5.99 14.23 -9.59
N VAL A 208 6.87 13.71 -8.73
CA VAL A 208 8.25 13.35 -9.09
C VAL A 208 8.26 12.25 -10.14
N GLU A 209 7.40 11.25 -9.99
CA GLU A 209 7.28 10.15 -10.95
C GLU A 209 6.75 10.65 -12.31
N ALA A 210 5.73 11.51 -12.31
CA ALA A 210 5.23 12.14 -13.53
C ALA A 210 6.30 13.01 -14.22
N ALA A 211 7.04 13.81 -13.47
CA ALA A 211 8.15 14.61 -13.99
C ALA A 211 9.27 13.73 -14.58
N GLY A 212 9.58 12.61 -13.92
CA GLY A 212 10.53 11.62 -14.40
C GLY A 212 10.16 11.02 -15.75
N LEU A 213 8.86 10.72 -15.95
CA LEU A 213 8.35 10.19 -17.21
C LEU A 213 8.37 11.20 -18.36
N LEU A 214 8.10 12.48 -18.08
CA LEU A 214 7.97 13.53 -19.10
C LEU A 214 9.31 14.16 -19.50
N ALA A 215 10.18 14.43 -18.54
CA ALA A 215 11.38 15.23 -18.73
C ALA A 215 12.66 14.49 -18.37
N ALA A 216 12.58 13.34 -17.70
CA ALA A 216 13.71 12.54 -17.20
C ALA A 216 14.87 13.40 -16.63
N PRO A 217 14.60 14.36 -15.73
CA PRO A 217 15.64 15.21 -15.19
C PRO A 217 16.65 14.36 -14.41
N ALA A 218 17.94 14.71 -14.50
CA ALA A 218 19.05 13.92 -13.95
C ALA A 218 18.91 13.66 -12.42
N TRP A 219 18.25 14.55 -11.69
CA TRP A 219 18.03 14.42 -10.24
C TRP A 219 16.92 13.43 -9.86
N VAL A 220 16.05 13.04 -10.78
CA VAL A 220 14.93 12.12 -10.44
C VAL A 220 15.48 10.75 -10.06
N GLY A 221 16.30 10.11 -10.88
CA GLY A 221 16.92 8.82 -10.58
C GLY A 221 16.07 7.89 -9.70
N SER A 222 16.58 7.54 -8.53
CA SER A 222 15.88 6.75 -7.52
C SER A 222 15.04 7.58 -6.54
N VAL A 223 14.93 8.91 -6.70
CA VAL A 223 14.23 9.80 -5.75
C VAL A 223 12.77 9.39 -5.57
N SER A 224 12.06 9.02 -6.65
CA SER A 224 10.67 8.55 -6.55
C SER A 224 10.54 7.34 -5.63
N VAL A 225 11.43 6.35 -5.74
CA VAL A 225 11.44 5.14 -4.90
C VAL A 225 11.77 5.50 -3.44
N HIS A 226 12.79 6.34 -3.21
CA HIS A 226 13.18 6.75 -1.87
C HIS A 226 12.11 7.63 -1.20
N LEU A 227 11.49 8.52 -1.94
CA LEU A 227 10.40 9.34 -1.43
C LEU A 227 9.22 8.47 -0.99
N PHE A 228 8.94 7.38 -1.72
CA PHE A 228 7.93 6.43 -1.30
C PHE A 228 8.37 5.60 -0.09
N THR A 229 9.57 5.04 -0.09
CA THR A 229 10.03 4.15 0.99
C THR A 229 10.29 4.90 2.29
N PHE A 230 10.99 6.04 2.26
CA PHE A 230 11.29 6.82 3.45
C PHE A 230 10.19 7.84 3.78
N GLY A 231 9.67 8.55 2.77
CA GLY A 231 8.66 9.58 2.97
C GLY A 231 7.28 9.00 3.28
N VAL A 232 6.86 7.95 2.57
CA VAL A 232 5.53 7.35 2.79
C VAL A 232 5.60 6.26 3.85
N MET A 233 6.33 5.18 3.58
CA MET A 233 6.36 4.03 4.48
C MET A 233 7.03 4.37 5.82
N GLY A 234 8.15 5.12 5.78
CA GLY A 234 8.90 5.52 6.97
C GLY A 234 8.16 6.48 7.90
N LEU A 235 7.19 7.25 7.41
CA LEU A 235 6.35 8.11 8.24
C LEU A 235 5.05 7.42 8.68
N ILE A 236 4.32 6.81 7.74
CA ILE A 236 2.97 6.30 8.03
C ILE A 236 3.02 5.06 8.93
N ILE A 237 3.94 4.11 8.67
CA ILE A 237 3.99 2.86 9.45
C ILE A 237 4.29 3.12 10.93
N PRO A 238 5.34 3.87 11.32
CA PRO A 238 5.59 4.18 12.72
C PRO A 238 4.46 4.99 13.36
N ALA A 239 3.89 5.98 12.66
CA ALA A 239 2.78 6.76 13.17
C ALA A 239 1.56 5.89 13.51
N MET A 240 1.24 4.93 12.64
CA MET A 240 0.18 3.96 12.89
C MET A 240 0.47 3.06 14.10
N PHE A 241 1.72 2.57 14.24
CA PHE A 241 2.10 1.77 15.41
C PHE A 241 1.95 2.54 16.71
N VAL A 242 2.46 3.77 16.78
CA VAL A 242 2.32 4.64 17.96
C VAL A 242 0.85 4.90 18.30
N ARG A 243 0.01 5.04 17.27
CA ARG A 243 -1.43 5.31 17.48
C ARG A 243 -2.21 4.09 17.95
N ILE A 244 -1.88 2.89 17.47
CA ILE A 244 -2.56 1.64 17.82
C ILE A 244 -2.14 1.15 19.22
N SER A 245 -0.94 1.50 19.67
CA SER A 245 -0.41 1.11 20.98
C SER A 245 -0.92 1.97 22.15
N LYS A 246 -1.62 3.06 21.86
CA LYS A 246 -2.30 3.93 22.85
C LYS A 246 -3.77 3.57 23.02
#